data_e2bdaf6dd9565a2b82874ca3a7129429
#
_entry.id   e2bdaf6dd9565a2b82874ca3a7129429
#
_cell.length_a   1.000
_cell.length_b   1.000
_cell.length_c   1.000
_cell.angle_alpha   90.00
_cell.angle_beta   90.00
_cell.angle_gamma   90.00
#
_symmetry.space_group_name_H-M   'P 1'
#
loop_
_entity.id
_entity.type
_entity.pdbx_description
1 polymer ?
#
loop_
_entity_poly.entity_id
_entity_poly.type
_entity_poly.pdbx_seq_one_letter_code
_entity_poly.pdbx_strand_id
1 'polypeptide(L)'
;FDGKLFLKDVNRKLNDRLAEIQKDLNQGLKEIENMHEYYWENYTEMDQYGYEDYDNQQALLQQVNANRDKSKLMKRLEKMIDSPFFGRVDFLFEAEEEEEPFYIGIGNFGERAGMTPLIYDWRAPVSSLFYDFDKGEAFYEAPSGVIKGEVVSKWQYKIRGGKMIYGFESDVKIDDEILKHELGNNGDVKLKNIVRTIQKEQNAIIRNTKDKILVIQGAAGSGKTSIALHRIAYLLYHDRKNLKSSNILILSPNSVFADYISHILPELGEENIKEMSFDLFAYKELQDTAADCEDRYDQLERMMKFDDRRAQERFEWKQSAGFVGEAEGFFAVLEDELMEFREVEFRGMRFSEEEIIHLFYDKFYQIPLLKRMDAVMEYFIDSYETLKGRNIEEEDREFLQRKFDKMYVTKDIYAIYNKLLAVCGQEQMAELPYERRKIQYEDVFPMLYVKYR
;
A
#
# COMPACT_ATOMS: atom_id res chain seq x y z
N PHE A 1 12.60 -16.76 -35.61
CA PHE A 1 12.50 -18.15 -35.12
C PHE A 1 13.25 -18.39 -33.81
N ASP A 2 13.99 -17.43 -33.38
CA ASP A 2 14.80 -17.42 -32.17
C ASP A 2 13.93 -17.55 -30.89
N GLY A 3 12.75 -16.95 -30.90
CA GLY A 3 11.84 -17.00 -29.75
C GLY A 3 11.32 -18.39 -29.35
N LYS A 4 11.21 -19.35 -30.30
CA LYS A 4 10.80 -20.72 -29.98
C LYS A 4 11.90 -21.54 -29.32
N LEU A 5 13.15 -21.34 -29.75
CA LEU A 5 14.32 -21.96 -29.13
C LEU A 5 14.54 -21.41 -27.73
N PHE A 6 14.44 -20.09 -27.57
CA PHE A 6 14.52 -19.42 -26.29
C PHE A 6 13.43 -19.89 -25.33
N LEU A 7 12.16 -19.98 -25.79
CA LEU A 7 11.05 -20.51 -25.00
C LEU A 7 11.33 -21.92 -24.46
N LYS A 8 11.89 -22.80 -25.32
CA LYS A 8 12.20 -24.17 -24.92
C LYS A 8 13.28 -24.19 -23.82
N ASP A 9 14.33 -23.39 -23.95
CA ASP A 9 15.41 -23.30 -22.96
C ASP A 9 14.91 -22.69 -21.64
N VAL A 10 14.15 -21.59 -21.71
CA VAL A 10 13.57 -20.94 -20.55
C VAL A 10 12.60 -21.87 -19.81
N ASN A 11 11.74 -22.59 -20.54
CA ASN A 11 10.81 -23.54 -19.91
C ASN A 11 11.56 -24.65 -19.17
N ARG A 12 12.64 -25.18 -19.76
CA ARG A 12 13.50 -26.15 -19.07
C ARG A 12 14.04 -25.57 -17.76
N LYS A 13 14.66 -24.40 -17.82
CA LYS A 13 15.27 -23.73 -16.65
C LYS A 13 14.24 -23.36 -15.57
N LEU A 14 13.04 -22.94 -15.97
CA LEU A 14 11.92 -22.67 -15.05
C LEU A 14 11.46 -23.96 -14.33
N ASN A 15 11.32 -25.07 -15.06
CA ASN A 15 10.93 -26.34 -14.45
C ASN A 15 12.03 -26.89 -13.52
N ASP A 16 13.31 -26.79 -13.92
CA ASP A 16 14.44 -27.19 -13.08
C ASP A 16 14.44 -26.38 -11.77
N ARG A 17 14.24 -25.07 -11.86
CA ARG A 17 14.16 -24.18 -10.69
C ARG A 17 12.94 -24.47 -9.82
N LEU A 18 11.80 -24.76 -10.41
CA LEU A 18 10.58 -25.14 -9.69
C LEU A 18 10.81 -26.44 -8.88
N ALA A 19 11.42 -27.45 -9.50
CA ALA A 19 11.71 -28.72 -8.84
C ALA A 19 12.70 -28.53 -7.65
N GLU A 20 13.71 -27.67 -7.81
CA GLU A 20 14.64 -27.32 -6.74
C GLU A 20 13.91 -26.67 -5.55
N ILE A 21 13.08 -25.66 -5.80
CA ILE A 21 12.33 -24.96 -4.76
C ILE A 21 11.34 -25.88 -4.07
N GLN A 22 10.66 -26.76 -4.81
CA GLN A 22 9.75 -27.78 -4.25
C GLN A 22 10.49 -28.70 -3.26
N LYS A 23 11.71 -29.14 -3.62
CA LYS A 23 12.55 -29.94 -2.73
C LYS A 23 12.93 -29.18 -1.47
N ASP A 24 13.35 -27.91 -1.64
CA ASP A 24 13.74 -27.04 -0.53
C ASP A 24 12.56 -26.74 0.41
N LEU A 25 11.34 -26.55 -0.13
CA LEU A 25 10.13 -26.38 0.64
C LEU A 25 9.80 -27.61 1.49
N ASN A 26 9.89 -28.80 0.90
CA ASN A 26 9.62 -30.05 1.61
C ASN A 26 10.64 -30.30 2.72
N GLN A 27 11.90 -29.94 2.49
CA GLN A 27 12.94 -30.04 3.51
C GLN A 27 12.69 -29.01 4.62
N GLY A 28 12.38 -27.76 4.28
CA GLY A 28 12.07 -26.71 5.25
C GLY A 28 10.84 -26.99 6.10
N LEU A 29 9.82 -27.67 5.57
CA LEU A 29 8.66 -28.13 6.35
C LEU A 29 9.06 -29.16 7.38
N LYS A 30 9.91 -30.15 7.02
CA LYS A 30 10.42 -31.13 7.97
C LYS A 30 11.27 -30.50 9.07
N GLU A 31 12.07 -29.50 8.72
CA GLU A 31 12.86 -28.75 9.69
C GLU A 31 11.97 -28.00 10.68
N ILE A 32 10.88 -27.36 10.19
CA ILE A 32 9.88 -26.68 11.03
C ILE A 32 9.18 -27.69 11.96
N GLU A 33 8.76 -28.84 11.44
CA GLU A 33 8.14 -29.92 12.25
C GLU A 33 9.11 -30.39 13.36
N ASN A 34 10.36 -30.69 13.02
CA ASN A 34 11.37 -31.11 14.00
C ASN A 34 11.66 -30.04 15.06
N MET A 35 11.77 -28.76 14.65
CA MET A 35 11.97 -27.64 15.57
C MET A 35 10.76 -27.46 16.52
N HIS A 36 9.56 -27.62 16.00
CA HIS A 36 8.32 -27.54 16.77
C HIS A 36 8.21 -28.70 17.78
N GLU A 37 8.52 -29.95 17.38
CA GLU A 37 8.54 -31.08 18.24
C GLU A 37 9.59 -30.90 19.36
N TYR A 38 10.83 -30.52 18.99
CA TYR A 38 11.89 -30.25 19.94
C TYR A 38 11.50 -29.18 20.98
N TYR A 39 10.85 -28.11 20.57
CA TYR A 39 10.36 -27.05 21.44
C TYR A 39 9.38 -27.60 22.50
N TRP A 40 8.40 -28.38 22.05
CA TRP A 40 7.39 -28.94 22.99
C TRP A 40 7.91 -30.06 23.88
N GLU A 41 8.82 -30.87 23.41
CA GLU A 41 9.46 -31.95 24.25
C GLU A 41 10.31 -31.36 25.38
N ASN A 42 10.92 -30.22 25.18
CA ASN A 42 11.82 -29.59 26.13
C ASN A 42 11.21 -28.37 26.85
N TYR A 43 9.93 -28.05 26.59
CA TYR A 43 9.26 -26.86 27.10
C TYR A 43 9.35 -26.69 28.62
N THR A 44 9.26 -27.78 29.40
CA THR A 44 9.34 -27.76 30.89
C THR A 44 10.75 -27.58 31.42
N GLU A 45 11.79 -27.87 30.65
CA GLU A 45 13.20 -27.74 31.08
C GLU A 45 13.79 -26.35 30.70
N MET A 46 13.25 -25.70 29.67
CA MET A 46 13.72 -24.42 29.17
C MET A 46 13.33 -23.21 30.04
N ASP A 47 12.38 -23.39 30.94
CA ASP A 47 11.73 -22.28 31.67
C ASP A 47 12.59 -21.68 32.81
N GLN A 48 13.78 -22.23 33.09
CA GLN A 48 14.63 -21.71 34.17
C GLN A 48 15.39 -20.41 33.88
N TYR A 49 15.58 -20.03 32.61
CA TYR A 49 16.37 -18.84 32.22
C TYR A 49 15.81 -17.99 31.07
N GLY A 50 14.70 -18.33 30.40
CA GLY A 50 13.98 -17.50 29.43
C GLY A 50 14.70 -17.15 28.09
N TYR A 51 16.01 -17.27 28.00
CA TYR A 51 16.82 -16.92 26.84
C TYR A 51 16.81 -17.99 25.75
N GLU A 52 16.89 -19.25 26.10
CA GLU A 52 16.88 -20.35 25.11
C GLU A 52 15.53 -20.49 24.42
N ASP A 53 14.44 -20.17 25.12
CA ASP A 53 13.09 -20.19 24.59
C ASP A 53 12.92 -19.08 23.52
N TYR A 54 13.41 -17.87 23.76
CA TYR A 54 13.37 -16.77 22.82
C TYR A 54 14.16 -17.07 21.55
N ASP A 55 15.38 -17.58 21.65
CA ASP A 55 16.23 -17.91 20.51
C ASP A 55 15.62 -19.04 19.65
N ASN A 56 15.05 -20.05 20.27
CA ASN A 56 14.36 -21.14 19.58
C ASN A 56 13.09 -20.64 18.86
N GLN A 57 12.30 -19.78 19.48
CA GLN A 57 11.15 -19.15 18.85
C GLN A 57 11.56 -18.28 17.67
N GLN A 58 12.62 -17.49 17.78
CA GLN A 58 13.14 -16.68 16.71
C GLN A 58 13.64 -17.53 15.53
N ALA A 59 14.37 -18.61 15.80
CA ALA A 59 14.84 -19.53 14.78
C ALA A 59 13.67 -20.20 14.04
N LEU A 60 12.66 -20.67 14.77
CA LEU A 60 11.44 -21.24 14.19
C LEU A 60 10.70 -20.22 13.31
N LEU A 61 10.54 -18.98 13.77
CA LEU A 61 9.90 -17.91 13.04
C LEU A 61 10.67 -17.55 11.75
N GLN A 62 12.00 -17.51 11.82
CA GLN A 62 12.85 -17.30 10.64
C GLN A 62 12.67 -18.40 9.59
N GLN A 63 12.62 -19.67 10.02
CA GLN A 63 12.42 -20.80 9.13
C GLN A 63 11.02 -20.81 8.49
N VAL A 64 9.99 -20.48 9.26
CA VAL A 64 8.62 -20.32 8.77
C VAL A 64 8.55 -19.19 7.72
N ASN A 65 9.17 -18.05 7.98
CA ASN A 65 9.20 -16.94 7.04
C ASN A 65 9.96 -17.29 5.76
N ALA A 66 11.13 -17.96 5.87
CA ALA A 66 11.90 -18.42 4.72
C ALA A 66 11.09 -19.41 3.86
N ASN A 67 10.36 -20.32 4.45
CA ASN A 67 9.49 -21.25 3.73
C ASN A 67 8.30 -20.54 3.07
N ARG A 68 7.73 -19.54 3.72
CA ARG A 68 6.67 -18.70 3.15
C ARG A 68 7.16 -17.96 1.90
N ASP A 69 8.37 -17.40 1.92
CA ASP A 69 8.96 -16.71 0.77
C ASP A 69 9.25 -17.67 -0.38
N LYS A 70 9.75 -18.88 -0.10
CA LYS A 70 9.93 -19.93 -1.09
C LYS A 70 8.58 -20.36 -1.72
N SER A 71 7.52 -20.46 -0.92
CA SER A 71 6.17 -20.78 -1.41
C SER A 71 5.63 -19.69 -2.35
N LYS A 72 5.87 -18.40 -2.03
CA LYS A 72 5.53 -17.27 -2.92
C LYS A 72 6.29 -17.35 -4.25
N LEU A 73 7.59 -17.64 -4.17
CA LEU A 73 8.43 -17.78 -5.36
C LEU A 73 7.96 -18.96 -6.22
N MET A 74 7.62 -20.09 -5.61
CA MET A 74 7.07 -21.25 -6.32
C MET A 74 5.82 -20.90 -7.13
N LYS A 75 4.82 -20.26 -6.50
CA LYS A 75 3.59 -19.81 -7.15
C LYS A 75 3.86 -18.84 -8.31
N ARG A 76 4.87 -17.98 -8.16
CA ARG A 76 5.28 -17.07 -9.23
C ARG A 76 5.90 -17.82 -10.42
N LEU A 77 6.76 -18.80 -10.17
CA LEU A 77 7.35 -19.62 -11.22
C LEU A 77 6.30 -20.48 -11.95
N GLU A 78 5.32 -21.04 -11.25
CA GLU A 78 4.20 -21.75 -11.85
C GLU A 78 3.42 -20.89 -12.85
N LYS A 79 3.15 -19.64 -12.50
CA LYS A 79 2.52 -18.67 -13.42
C LYS A 79 3.42 -18.33 -14.61
N MET A 80 4.74 -18.21 -14.39
CA MET A 80 5.68 -17.94 -15.45
C MET A 80 5.82 -19.10 -16.43
N ILE A 81 5.68 -20.36 -15.99
CA ILE A 81 5.72 -21.55 -16.87
C ILE A 81 4.59 -21.52 -17.89
N ASP A 82 3.39 -21.05 -17.52
CA ASP A 82 2.29 -20.93 -18.46
C ASP A 82 2.60 -19.96 -19.60
N SER A 83 3.18 -18.79 -19.29
CA SER A 83 3.54 -17.75 -20.24
C SER A 83 4.76 -16.94 -19.76
N PRO A 84 5.98 -17.45 -20.03
CA PRO A 84 7.19 -16.85 -19.47
C PRO A 84 7.41 -15.40 -19.89
N PHE A 85 7.17 -15.10 -21.15
CA PHE A 85 7.31 -13.77 -21.73
C PHE A 85 6.22 -13.53 -22.77
N PHE A 86 5.96 -12.25 -23.05
CA PHE A 86 4.98 -11.80 -24.03
C PHE A 86 5.53 -10.79 -25.03
N GLY A 87 6.70 -10.21 -24.73
CA GLY A 87 7.38 -9.25 -25.57
C GLY A 87 8.88 -9.48 -25.62
N ARG A 88 9.51 -8.97 -26.69
CA ARG A 88 10.94 -8.85 -26.83
C ARG A 88 11.26 -7.50 -27.49
N VAL A 89 12.30 -6.87 -27.03
CA VAL A 89 12.90 -5.69 -27.66
C VAL A 89 14.37 -5.99 -27.91
N ASP A 90 14.81 -5.84 -29.14
CA ASP A 90 16.22 -5.87 -29.49
C ASP A 90 16.71 -4.42 -29.47
N PHE A 91 17.64 -4.13 -28.59
CA PHE A 91 18.10 -2.77 -28.30
C PHE A 91 19.61 -2.67 -28.55
N LEU A 92 19.98 -1.68 -29.37
CA LEU A 92 21.37 -1.33 -29.63
C LEU A 92 21.75 -0.14 -28.77
N PHE A 93 22.67 -0.33 -27.83
CA PHE A 93 23.16 0.75 -26.98
C PHE A 93 24.02 1.74 -27.80
N GLU A 94 24.00 3.02 -27.44
CA GLU A 94 24.68 4.11 -28.17
C GLU A 94 26.17 3.86 -28.40
N ALA A 95 26.84 3.07 -27.56
CA ALA A 95 28.30 2.78 -27.62
C ALA A 95 28.63 1.35 -28.08
N GLU A 96 27.64 0.56 -28.53
CA GLU A 96 27.81 -0.86 -28.87
C GLU A 96 27.51 -1.11 -30.34
N GLU A 97 28.09 -2.17 -30.90
CA GLU A 97 27.87 -2.59 -32.28
C GLU A 97 26.88 -3.75 -32.40
N GLU A 98 26.57 -4.44 -31.31
CA GLU A 98 25.67 -5.59 -31.26
C GLU A 98 24.40 -5.27 -30.47
N GLU A 99 23.29 -5.71 -30.99
CA GLU A 99 21.98 -5.57 -30.32
C GLU A 99 21.83 -6.59 -29.19
N GLU A 100 21.23 -6.17 -28.06
CA GLU A 100 20.91 -7.04 -26.94
C GLU A 100 19.39 -7.30 -26.88
N PRO A 101 18.97 -8.59 -26.81
CA PRO A 101 17.56 -8.94 -26.74
C PRO A 101 17.04 -8.90 -25.29
N PHE A 102 16.01 -8.12 -25.03
CA PHE A 102 15.30 -8.04 -23.76
C PHE A 102 13.94 -8.74 -23.86
N TYR A 103 13.82 -9.91 -23.25
CA TYR A 103 12.55 -10.62 -23.15
C TYR A 103 11.75 -10.12 -21.95
N ILE A 104 10.49 -9.75 -22.16
CA ILE A 104 9.65 -9.09 -21.17
C ILE A 104 8.50 -10.01 -20.76
N GLY A 105 8.35 -10.21 -19.47
CA GLY A 105 7.34 -11.08 -18.87
C GLY A 105 6.70 -10.49 -17.63
N ILE A 106 5.90 -11.32 -16.94
CA ILE A 106 5.21 -10.93 -15.71
C ILE A 106 6.12 -10.84 -14.48
N GLY A 107 7.38 -11.26 -14.62
CA GLY A 107 8.37 -11.21 -13.54
C GLY A 107 9.77 -11.46 -14.03
N ASN A 108 10.78 -11.05 -13.25
CA ASN A 108 12.18 -11.37 -13.52
C ASN A 108 12.46 -12.86 -13.32
N PHE A 109 13.21 -13.43 -14.24
CA PHE A 109 13.77 -14.76 -14.14
C PHE A 109 15.22 -14.78 -14.61
N GLY A 110 16.12 -15.27 -13.78
CA GLY A 110 17.52 -15.52 -14.09
C GLY A 110 17.94 -16.90 -13.58
N GLU A 111 19.03 -17.45 -14.10
CA GLU A 111 19.53 -18.76 -13.72
C GLU A 111 19.91 -18.83 -12.24
N ARG A 112 20.52 -17.76 -11.73
CA ARG A 112 20.92 -17.61 -10.32
C ARG A 112 20.65 -16.19 -9.84
N ALA A 113 20.51 -16.05 -8.54
CA ALA A 113 20.40 -14.74 -7.91
C ALA A 113 21.63 -13.87 -8.23
N GLY A 114 21.40 -12.62 -8.66
CA GLY A 114 22.46 -11.67 -8.99
C GLY A 114 23.01 -11.75 -10.42
N MET A 115 22.60 -12.74 -11.23
CA MET A 115 22.92 -12.78 -12.66
C MET A 115 21.94 -11.94 -13.49
N THR A 116 22.37 -11.54 -14.69
CA THR A 116 21.52 -10.88 -15.68
C THR A 116 20.26 -11.70 -15.92
N PRO A 117 19.06 -11.10 -15.81
CA PRO A 117 17.82 -11.81 -16.06
C PRO A 117 17.72 -12.33 -17.49
N LEU A 118 17.19 -13.53 -17.66
CA LEU A 118 16.77 -14.06 -18.97
C LEU A 118 15.42 -13.48 -19.39
N ILE A 119 14.56 -13.19 -18.41
CA ILE A 119 13.28 -12.52 -18.60
C ILE A 119 13.22 -11.34 -17.64
N TYR A 120 12.87 -10.18 -18.17
CA TYR A 120 12.71 -8.95 -17.41
C TYR A 120 11.26 -8.76 -17.02
N ASP A 121 11.05 -8.34 -15.79
CA ASP A 121 9.72 -7.94 -15.31
C ASP A 121 9.22 -6.75 -16.13
N TRP A 122 7.94 -6.73 -16.49
CA TRP A 122 7.32 -5.64 -17.23
C TRP A 122 7.48 -4.26 -16.53
N ARG A 123 7.69 -4.27 -15.23
CA ARG A 123 7.94 -3.07 -14.40
C ARG A 123 9.39 -2.59 -14.42
N ALA A 124 10.31 -3.42 -14.86
CA ALA A 124 11.74 -3.06 -14.92
C ALA A 124 11.95 -1.82 -15.82
N PRO A 125 12.98 -1.00 -15.51
CA PRO A 125 13.29 0.19 -16.32
C PRO A 125 13.39 -0.10 -17.81
N VAL A 126 14.17 -1.11 -18.20
CA VAL A 126 14.39 -1.50 -19.62
C VAL A 126 13.08 -1.91 -20.31
N SER A 127 12.10 -2.42 -19.57
CA SER A 127 10.81 -2.83 -20.13
C SER A 127 9.97 -1.66 -20.64
N SER A 128 10.30 -0.40 -20.26
CA SER A 128 9.66 0.79 -20.81
C SER A 128 9.88 0.93 -22.33
N LEU A 129 11.00 0.43 -22.85
CA LEU A 129 11.27 0.40 -24.29
C LEU A 129 10.16 -0.30 -25.08
N PHE A 130 9.58 -1.35 -24.54
CA PHE A 130 8.48 -2.07 -25.18
C PHE A 130 7.19 -1.24 -25.27
N TYR A 131 6.89 -0.43 -24.25
CA TYR A 131 5.63 0.30 -24.14
C TYR A 131 5.68 1.71 -24.73
N ASP A 132 6.83 2.38 -24.64
CA ASP A 132 6.94 3.82 -24.90
C ASP A 132 7.50 4.16 -26.29
N PHE A 133 8.24 3.22 -26.89
CA PHE A 133 8.97 3.48 -28.14
C PHE A 133 8.55 2.54 -29.27
N ASP A 134 8.56 3.08 -30.47
CA ASP A 134 8.54 2.31 -31.72
C ASP A 134 10.01 2.00 -32.12
N LYS A 135 10.25 1.43 -33.32
CA LYS A 135 11.63 1.26 -33.82
C LYS A 135 12.31 2.63 -34.00
N GLY A 136 13.59 2.67 -33.72
CA GLY A 136 14.43 3.89 -33.81
C GLY A 136 14.94 4.35 -32.45
N GLU A 137 15.35 5.62 -32.38
CA GLU A 137 15.93 6.21 -31.18
C GLU A 137 15.03 6.06 -29.94
N ALA A 138 15.63 5.55 -28.87
CA ALA A 138 14.93 5.28 -27.62
C ALA A 138 15.86 5.42 -26.40
N PHE A 139 15.25 5.56 -25.23
CA PHE A 139 15.98 5.61 -23.96
C PHE A 139 15.13 5.05 -22.83
N TYR A 140 15.80 4.70 -21.73
CA TYR A 140 15.11 4.37 -20.48
C TYR A 140 15.90 4.89 -19.27
N GLU A 141 15.19 5.12 -18.15
CA GLU A 141 15.78 5.61 -16.91
C GLU A 141 16.17 4.43 -16.02
N ALA A 142 17.45 4.12 -15.93
CA ALA A 142 18.00 3.14 -14.98
C ALA A 142 18.43 3.82 -13.68
N PRO A 143 18.65 3.08 -12.58
CA PRO A 143 19.20 3.64 -11.34
C PRO A 143 20.58 4.33 -11.54
N SER A 144 21.32 3.94 -12.57
CA SER A 144 22.60 4.53 -12.96
C SER A 144 22.49 5.81 -13.82
N GLY A 145 21.28 6.17 -14.25
CA GLY A 145 21.00 7.31 -15.12
C GLY A 145 20.23 6.94 -16.39
N VAL A 146 20.14 7.89 -17.32
CA VAL A 146 19.47 7.69 -18.60
C VAL A 146 20.36 6.89 -19.54
N ILE A 147 19.85 5.78 -20.04
CA ILE A 147 20.52 4.92 -21.03
C ILE A 147 19.86 5.15 -22.37
N LYS A 148 20.68 5.47 -23.39
CA LYS A 148 20.24 5.79 -24.74
C LYS A 148 20.68 4.73 -25.74
N GLY A 149 19.95 4.63 -26.84
CA GLY A 149 20.24 3.72 -27.93
C GLY A 149 19.13 3.70 -28.96
N GLU A 150 18.99 2.60 -29.66
CA GLU A 150 18.00 2.39 -30.71
C GLU A 150 17.25 1.07 -30.49
N VAL A 151 15.94 1.10 -30.62
CA VAL A 151 15.10 -0.10 -30.75
C VAL A 151 15.21 -0.61 -32.17
N VAL A 152 15.91 -1.70 -32.37
CA VAL A 152 16.14 -2.31 -33.69
C VAL A 152 14.93 -3.13 -34.11
N SER A 153 14.42 -3.95 -33.20
CA SER A 153 13.22 -4.75 -33.46
C SER A 153 12.36 -4.92 -32.22
N LYS A 154 11.07 -5.14 -32.43
CA LYS A 154 10.10 -5.45 -31.38
C LYS A 154 9.28 -6.67 -31.79
N TRP A 155 9.10 -7.58 -30.84
CA TRP A 155 8.35 -8.81 -31.06
C TRP A 155 7.25 -8.97 -30.02
N GLN A 156 6.10 -9.43 -30.45
CA GLN A 156 4.99 -9.79 -29.57
C GLN A 156 4.72 -11.29 -29.68
N TYR A 157 4.48 -11.92 -28.52
CA TYR A 157 4.29 -13.35 -28.41
C TYR A 157 2.99 -13.68 -27.65
N LYS A 158 2.28 -14.68 -28.15
CA LYS A 158 1.19 -15.35 -27.42
C LYS A 158 1.68 -16.74 -27.02
N ILE A 159 1.87 -16.92 -25.72
CA ILE A 159 2.27 -18.20 -25.14
C ILE A 159 1.17 -18.64 -24.18
N ARG A 160 0.80 -19.92 -24.22
CA ARG A 160 -0.19 -20.52 -23.33
C ARG A 160 0.20 -21.97 -23.04
N GLY A 161 0.16 -22.39 -21.78
CA GLY A 161 0.60 -23.72 -21.36
C GLY A 161 2.05 -24.01 -21.74
N GLY A 162 2.93 -23.00 -21.69
CA GLY A 162 4.34 -23.12 -22.09
C GLY A 162 4.56 -23.34 -23.59
N LYS A 163 3.53 -23.19 -24.43
CA LYS A 163 3.61 -23.34 -25.89
C LYS A 163 3.35 -22.03 -26.60
N MET A 164 4.20 -21.71 -27.57
CA MET A 164 4.02 -20.54 -28.41
C MET A 164 2.87 -20.77 -29.40
N ILE A 165 1.82 -19.97 -29.28
CA ILE A 165 0.68 -19.97 -30.19
C ILE A 165 1.05 -19.20 -31.45
N TYR A 166 1.57 -17.97 -31.28
CA TYR A 166 2.13 -17.16 -32.35
C TYR A 166 3.22 -16.21 -31.81
N GLY A 167 4.02 -15.70 -32.70
CA GLY A 167 4.97 -14.62 -32.45
C GLY A 167 5.20 -13.88 -33.78
N PHE A 168 5.19 -12.59 -33.73
CA PHE A 168 5.44 -11.72 -34.90
C PHE A 168 6.22 -10.47 -34.49
N GLU A 169 6.94 -9.95 -35.46
CA GLU A 169 7.60 -8.67 -35.33
C GLU A 169 6.58 -7.55 -35.49
N SER A 170 6.61 -6.57 -34.59
CA SER A 170 5.68 -5.44 -34.57
C SER A 170 6.45 -4.15 -34.84
N ASP A 171 5.98 -3.37 -35.82
CA ASP A 171 6.54 -2.04 -36.11
C ASP A 171 5.91 -0.94 -35.22
N VAL A 172 4.81 -1.24 -34.55
CA VAL A 172 4.07 -0.35 -33.66
C VAL A 172 4.16 -0.81 -32.20
N LYS A 173 3.85 0.07 -31.26
CA LYS A 173 3.95 -0.17 -29.81
C LYS A 173 3.14 -1.39 -29.37
N ILE A 174 1.89 -1.47 -29.83
CA ILE A 174 0.99 -2.61 -29.61
C ILE A 174 0.12 -2.76 -30.83
N ASP A 175 0.04 -3.99 -31.36
CA ASP A 175 -0.80 -4.30 -32.49
C ASP A 175 -2.28 -4.25 -32.11
N ASP A 176 -3.08 -3.48 -32.87
CA ASP A 176 -4.52 -3.31 -32.67
C ASP A 176 -5.29 -4.62 -32.76
N GLU A 177 -4.82 -5.60 -33.54
CA GLU A 177 -5.46 -6.92 -33.64
C GLU A 177 -5.27 -7.72 -32.35
N ILE A 178 -4.10 -7.66 -31.73
CA ILE A 178 -3.87 -8.27 -30.42
C ILE A 178 -4.74 -7.61 -29.38
N LEU A 179 -4.80 -6.28 -29.38
CA LEU A 179 -5.64 -5.53 -28.44
C LEU A 179 -7.11 -5.91 -28.62
N LYS A 180 -7.61 -5.99 -29.84
CA LYS A 180 -8.97 -6.44 -30.16
C LYS A 180 -9.22 -7.89 -29.73
N HIS A 181 -8.25 -8.78 -29.98
CA HIS A 181 -8.37 -10.18 -29.58
C HIS A 181 -8.37 -10.38 -28.06
N GLU A 182 -7.47 -9.66 -27.34
CA GLU A 182 -7.43 -9.72 -25.87
C GLU A 182 -8.66 -9.06 -25.24
N LEU A 183 -9.22 -8.02 -25.84
CA LEU A 183 -10.44 -7.37 -25.37
C LEU A 183 -11.71 -8.07 -25.81
N GLY A 184 -11.69 -8.77 -26.96
CA GLY A 184 -12.86 -9.40 -27.58
C GLY A 184 -13.24 -10.78 -27.03
N ASN A 185 -12.32 -11.51 -26.38
CA ASN A 185 -12.58 -12.83 -25.79
C ASN A 185 -13.33 -12.71 -24.45
N ASN A 186 -14.61 -12.40 -24.49
CA ASN A 186 -15.38 -11.94 -23.36
C ASN A 186 -16.57 -12.82 -22.97
N GLY A 187 -16.43 -13.55 -21.90
CA GLY A 187 -17.53 -14.02 -21.06
C GLY A 187 -17.43 -13.55 -19.61
N ASP A 188 -16.28 -13.08 -19.16
CA ASP A 188 -16.05 -12.76 -17.76
C ASP A 188 -15.96 -11.25 -17.51
N VAL A 189 -16.80 -10.76 -16.58
CA VAL A 189 -16.84 -9.38 -16.07
C VAL A 189 -15.62 -9.05 -15.18
N LYS A 190 -14.63 -9.94 -15.08
CA LYS A 190 -13.41 -9.74 -14.27
C LYS A 190 -12.52 -8.64 -14.84
N LEU A 191 -11.95 -7.82 -13.96
CA LEU A 191 -10.88 -6.88 -14.32
C LEU A 191 -9.74 -7.67 -14.97
N LYS A 192 -9.36 -7.27 -16.19
CA LYS A 192 -8.32 -7.98 -16.95
C LYS A 192 -6.94 -7.44 -16.61
N ASN A 193 -5.99 -8.36 -16.56
CA ASN A 193 -4.58 -8.00 -16.53
C ASN A 193 -4.18 -7.43 -17.91
N ILE A 194 -3.85 -6.14 -17.96
CA ILE A 194 -3.51 -5.41 -19.19
C ILE A 194 -2.01 -5.38 -19.50
N VAL A 195 -1.17 -6.08 -18.74
CA VAL A 195 0.31 -5.99 -18.88
C VAL A 195 0.79 -6.18 -20.32
N ARG A 196 0.09 -7.01 -21.10
CA ARG A 196 0.45 -7.29 -22.50
C ARG A 196 -0.01 -6.20 -23.47
N THR A 197 -0.94 -5.34 -23.05
CA THR A 197 -1.64 -4.38 -23.92
C THR A 197 -1.59 -2.95 -23.38
N ILE A 198 -0.67 -2.66 -22.45
CA ILE A 198 -0.46 -1.30 -21.92
C ILE A 198 0.00 -0.41 -23.05
N GLN A 199 -0.76 0.65 -23.27
CA GLN A 199 -0.41 1.69 -24.25
C GLN A 199 0.51 2.74 -23.62
N LYS A 200 1.15 3.57 -24.45
CA LYS A 200 2.13 4.59 -24.01
C LYS A 200 1.54 5.55 -22.96
N GLU A 201 0.34 6.05 -23.20
CA GLU A 201 -0.34 6.97 -22.29
C GLU A 201 -0.67 6.31 -20.95
N GLN A 202 -1.06 5.03 -20.98
CA GLN A 202 -1.30 4.23 -19.79
C GLN A 202 0.01 3.96 -19.03
N ASN A 203 1.09 3.64 -19.76
CA ASN A 203 2.40 3.40 -19.17
C ASN A 203 2.94 4.64 -18.47
N ALA A 204 2.76 5.80 -19.03
CA ALA A 204 3.13 7.08 -18.41
C ALA A 204 2.42 7.30 -17.06
N ILE A 205 1.13 6.93 -16.94
CA ILE A 205 0.37 7.01 -15.70
C ILE A 205 0.88 5.98 -14.70
N ILE A 206 1.09 4.74 -15.14
CA ILE A 206 1.54 3.62 -14.28
C ILE A 206 2.91 3.92 -13.67
N ARG A 207 3.84 4.48 -14.46
CA ARG A 207 5.23 4.75 -14.03
C ARG A 207 5.46 6.11 -13.39
N ASN A 208 4.44 6.94 -13.29
CA ASN A 208 4.57 8.26 -12.66
C ASN A 208 4.84 8.11 -11.15
N THR A 209 6.03 8.46 -10.70
CA THR A 209 6.45 8.46 -9.28
C THR A 209 6.60 9.86 -8.69
N LYS A 210 6.38 10.91 -9.51
CA LYS A 210 6.66 12.31 -9.12
C LYS A 210 5.46 12.99 -8.48
N ASP A 211 4.24 12.67 -8.94
CA ASP A 211 3.03 13.34 -8.49
C ASP A 211 2.53 12.74 -7.17
N LYS A 212 2.37 13.59 -6.16
CA LYS A 212 1.77 13.21 -4.87
C LYS A 212 0.28 12.92 -4.99
N ILE A 213 -0.42 13.65 -5.87
CA ILE A 213 -1.84 13.48 -6.15
C ILE A 213 -1.99 13.24 -7.65
N LEU A 214 -2.65 12.14 -8.01
CA LEU A 214 -2.93 11.77 -9.39
C LEU A 214 -4.42 11.52 -9.56
N VAL A 215 -5.04 12.24 -10.49
CA VAL A 215 -6.44 12.06 -10.87
C VAL A 215 -6.51 11.36 -12.23
N ILE A 216 -7.13 10.17 -12.28
CA ILE A 216 -7.32 9.40 -13.51
C ILE A 216 -8.76 9.57 -13.98
N GLN A 217 -8.96 10.34 -15.07
CA GLN A 217 -10.26 10.59 -15.67
C GLN A 217 -10.43 9.79 -16.97
N GLY A 218 -11.64 9.38 -17.26
CA GLY A 218 -11.99 8.65 -18.49
C GLY A 218 -13.42 8.14 -18.48
N ALA A 219 -13.93 7.72 -19.62
CA ALA A 219 -15.26 7.14 -19.78
C ALA A 219 -15.42 5.83 -18.96
N ALA A 220 -16.66 5.41 -18.72
CA ALA A 220 -16.94 4.10 -18.14
C ALA A 220 -16.33 2.99 -19.03
N GLY A 221 -15.68 2.01 -18.40
CA GLY A 221 -15.03 0.91 -19.13
C GLY A 221 -13.66 1.23 -19.76
N SER A 222 -13.14 2.47 -19.65
CA SER A 222 -11.82 2.84 -20.18
C SER A 222 -10.61 2.24 -19.47
N GLY A 223 -10.81 1.39 -18.45
CA GLY A 223 -9.72 0.72 -17.72
C GLY A 223 -9.10 1.52 -16.58
N LYS A 224 -9.70 2.62 -16.13
CA LYS A 224 -9.15 3.47 -15.03
C LYS A 224 -8.71 2.68 -13.81
N THR A 225 -9.55 1.79 -13.33
CA THR A 225 -9.27 0.95 -12.16
C THR A 225 -8.13 -0.03 -12.44
N SER A 226 -8.12 -0.63 -13.63
CA SER A 226 -7.03 -1.52 -14.05
C SER A 226 -5.69 -0.79 -14.06
N ILE A 227 -5.63 0.42 -14.63
CA ILE A 227 -4.42 1.27 -14.63
C ILE A 227 -3.99 1.61 -13.21
N ALA A 228 -4.93 1.98 -12.32
CA ALA A 228 -4.63 2.29 -10.93
C ALA A 228 -4.00 1.09 -10.19
N LEU A 229 -4.52 -0.12 -10.39
CA LEU A 229 -3.98 -1.34 -9.78
C LEU A 229 -2.60 -1.72 -10.34
N HIS A 230 -2.39 -1.55 -11.65
CA HIS A 230 -1.07 -1.76 -12.26
C HIS A 230 -0.06 -0.72 -11.77
N ARG A 231 -0.50 0.53 -11.55
CA ARG A 231 0.33 1.55 -10.91
C ARG A 231 0.73 1.15 -9.49
N ILE A 232 -0.20 0.65 -8.69
CA ILE A 232 0.12 0.14 -7.34
C ILE A 232 1.16 -0.97 -7.42
N ALA A 233 0.98 -1.94 -8.31
CA ALA A 233 1.95 -3.00 -8.52
C ALA A 233 3.32 -2.47 -8.98
N TYR A 234 3.34 -1.44 -9.81
CA TYR A 234 4.57 -0.77 -10.23
C TYR A 234 5.26 -0.06 -9.05
N LEU A 235 4.52 0.68 -8.24
CA LEU A 235 5.06 1.40 -7.08
C LEU A 235 5.64 0.43 -6.04
N LEU A 236 4.96 -0.67 -5.74
CA LEU A 236 5.45 -1.74 -4.86
C LEU A 236 6.75 -2.37 -5.40
N TYR A 237 6.87 -2.51 -6.71
CA TYR A 237 8.09 -3.00 -7.34
C TYR A 237 9.22 -1.96 -7.28
N HIS A 238 8.92 -0.71 -7.59
CA HIS A 238 9.89 0.38 -7.72
C HIS A 238 10.47 0.79 -6.35
N ASP A 239 9.63 0.95 -5.34
CA ASP A 239 10.01 1.41 -3.99
C ASP A 239 9.81 0.33 -2.91
N ARG A 240 10.18 -0.90 -3.22
CA ARG A 240 10.02 -2.05 -2.31
C ARG A 240 10.78 -1.95 -0.98
N LYS A 241 11.69 -0.98 -0.83
CA LYS A 241 12.38 -0.73 0.43
C LYS A 241 11.50 0.01 1.43
N ASN A 242 10.69 0.95 0.94
CA ASN A 242 9.86 1.83 1.78
C ASN A 242 8.38 1.49 1.69
N LEU A 243 7.91 1.01 0.52
CA LEU A 243 6.51 0.73 0.26
C LEU A 243 6.21 -0.76 0.38
N LYS A 244 5.23 -1.08 1.24
CA LYS A 244 4.71 -2.44 1.45
C LYS A 244 3.19 -2.44 1.27
N SER A 245 2.62 -3.60 0.99
CA SER A 245 1.15 -3.78 0.91
C SER A 245 0.42 -3.32 2.18
N SER A 246 1.08 -3.41 3.35
CA SER A 246 0.52 -3.01 4.65
C SER A 246 0.35 -1.49 4.83
N ASN A 247 1.08 -0.66 4.08
CA ASN A 247 0.97 0.80 4.16
C ASN A 247 0.26 1.43 2.95
N ILE A 248 -0.51 0.62 2.22
CA ILE A 248 -1.41 1.05 1.16
C ILE A 248 -2.85 0.74 1.57
N LEU A 249 -3.75 1.69 1.35
CA LEU A 249 -5.18 1.52 1.55
C LEU A 249 -5.92 1.82 0.25
N ILE A 250 -6.83 0.93 -0.13
CA ILE A 250 -7.76 1.13 -1.23
C ILE A 250 -9.15 1.42 -0.65
N LEU A 251 -9.68 2.60 -0.94
CA LEU A 251 -11.07 2.93 -0.63
C LEU A 251 -11.94 2.64 -1.83
N SER A 252 -12.85 1.68 -1.69
CA SER A 252 -13.77 1.27 -2.75
C SER A 252 -15.20 1.74 -2.47
N PRO A 253 -16.04 1.89 -3.51
CA PRO A 253 -17.43 2.32 -3.32
C PRO A 253 -18.31 1.27 -2.64
N ASN A 254 -17.96 -0.02 -2.73
CA ASN A 254 -18.72 -1.12 -2.14
C ASN A 254 -17.91 -2.43 -2.09
N SER A 255 -18.39 -3.40 -1.30
CA SER A 255 -17.73 -4.71 -1.11
C SER A 255 -17.66 -5.59 -2.37
N VAL A 256 -18.55 -5.40 -3.34
CA VAL A 256 -18.50 -6.15 -4.61
C VAL A 256 -17.28 -5.73 -5.43
N PHE A 257 -16.94 -4.45 -5.38
CA PHE A 257 -15.75 -3.91 -6.02
C PHE A 257 -14.46 -4.43 -5.36
N ALA A 258 -14.49 -4.66 -4.05
CA ALA A 258 -13.42 -5.28 -3.28
C ALA A 258 -12.99 -6.63 -3.85
N ASP A 259 -13.96 -7.48 -4.13
CA ASP A 259 -13.72 -8.82 -4.66
C ASP A 259 -13.02 -8.77 -6.04
N TYR A 260 -13.38 -7.81 -6.89
CA TYR A 260 -12.69 -7.60 -8.16
C TYR A 260 -11.21 -7.22 -8.00
N ILE A 261 -10.91 -6.35 -7.04
CA ILE A 261 -9.54 -5.85 -6.80
C ILE A 261 -8.66 -6.97 -6.24
N SER A 262 -9.20 -7.78 -5.33
CA SER A 262 -8.46 -8.84 -4.63
C SER A 262 -7.81 -9.89 -5.56
N HIS A 263 -8.25 -9.99 -6.80
CA HIS A 263 -7.74 -10.96 -7.76
C HIS A 263 -6.60 -10.42 -8.63
N ILE A 264 -6.56 -9.11 -8.90
CA ILE A 264 -5.59 -8.54 -9.85
C ILE A 264 -4.18 -8.43 -9.27
N LEU A 265 -4.04 -7.95 -8.05
CA LEU A 265 -2.71 -7.77 -7.44
C LEU A 265 -1.96 -9.10 -7.31
N PRO A 266 -2.57 -10.21 -6.87
CA PRO A 266 -1.93 -11.51 -6.91
C PRO A 266 -1.56 -11.99 -8.32
N GLU A 267 -2.34 -11.63 -9.35
CA GLU A 267 -1.97 -11.92 -10.74
C GLU A 267 -0.73 -11.16 -11.20
N LEU A 268 -0.52 -9.96 -10.66
CA LEU A 268 0.67 -9.14 -10.91
C LEU A 268 1.87 -9.53 -10.02
N GLY A 269 1.70 -10.55 -9.17
CA GLY A 269 2.77 -11.05 -8.29
C GLY A 269 2.92 -10.30 -6.98
N GLU A 270 1.92 -9.48 -6.62
CA GLU A 270 1.91 -8.71 -5.38
C GLU A 270 0.98 -9.33 -4.32
N GLU A 271 1.16 -8.96 -3.06
CA GLU A 271 0.26 -9.34 -1.97
C GLU A 271 -1.05 -8.55 -2.03
N ASN A 272 -2.10 -9.11 -1.44
CA ASN A 272 -3.35 -8.38 -1.30
C ASN A 272 -3.15 -7.14 -0.42
N ILE A 273 -3.72 -6.05 -0.86
CA ILE A 273 -3.73 -4.76 -0.16
C ILE A 273 -5.03 -4.64 0.61
N LYS A 274 -4.95 -3.95 1.74
CA LYS A 274 -6.12 -3.66 2.56
C LYS A 274 -7.09 -2.77 1.78
N GLU A 275 -8.31 -3.25 1.65
CA GLU A 275 -9.39 -2.55 1.00
C GLU A 275 -10.58 -2.44 1.92
N MET A 276 -11.29 -1.33 1.86
CA MET A 276 -12.54 -1.12 2.59
C MET A 276 -13.36 0.01 1.94
N SER A 277 -14.64 0.07 2.26
CA SER A 277 -15.44 1.24 1.93
C SER A 277 -15.06 2.44 2.81
N PHE A 278 -15.38 3.65 2.33
CA PHE A 278 -15.19 4.86 3.15
C PHE A 278 -16.00 4.78 4.44
N ASP A 279 -17.23 4.28 4.39
CA ASP A 279 -18.09 4.15 5.56
C ASP A 279 -17.46 3.23 6.62
N LEU A 280 -16.94 2.07 6.18
CA LEU A 280 -16.26 1.15 7.10
C LEU A 280 -14.98 1.76 7.70
N PHE A 281 -14.21 2.50 6.89
CA PHE A 281 -13.05 3.25 7.38
C PHE A 281 -13.48 4.28 8.43
N ALA A 282 -14.49 5.08 8.11
CA ALA A 282 -14.98 6.14 8.98
C ALA A 282 -15.50 5.58 10.32
N TYR A 283 -16.31 4.52 10.29
CA TYR A 283 -16.84 3.88 11.50
C TYR A 283 -15.72 3.34 12.38
N LYS A 284 -14.72 2.71 11.78
CA LYS A 284 -13.57 2.22 12.53
C LYS A 284 -12.79 3.35 13.19
N GLU A 285 -12.61 4.47 12.48
CA GLU A 285 -11.88 5.62 13.00
C GLU A 285 -12.67 6.39 14.08
N LEU A 286 -14.01 6.36 14.04
CA LEU A 286 -14.87 7.07 14.98
C LEU A 286 -15.41 6.18 16.10
N GLN A 287 -15.01 4.90 16.17
CA GLN A 287 -15.49 3.96 17.19
C GLN A 287 -15.19 4.39 18.63
N ASP A 288 -14.14 5.19 18.86
CA ASP A 288 -13.79 5.73 20.17
C ASP A 288 -14.59 7.00 20.51
N THR A 289 -15.31 7.56 19.55
CA THR A 289 -16.04 8.83 19.68
C THR A 289 -17.52 8.61 19.93
N ALA A 290 -18.12 7.61 19.29
CA ALA A 290 -19.54 7.26 19.44
C ALA A 290 -19.77 5.76 19.27
N ALA A 291 -20.84 5.27 19.89
CA ALA A 291 -21.23 3.86 19.85
C ALA A 291 -21.83 3.46 18.50
N ASP A 292 -22.41 4.39 17.74
CA ASP A 292 -23.08 4.14 16.46
C ASP A 292 -22.86 5.29 15.47
N CYS A 293 -22.87 4.97 14.19
CA CYS A 293 -22.84 5.93 13.09
C CYS A 293 -23.94 5.62 12.10
N GLU A 294 -24.63 6.65 11.63
CA GLU A 294 -25.62 6.56 10.56
C GLU A 294 -24.91 6.25 9.23
N ASP A 295 -25.51 5.40 8.41
CA ASP A 295 -25.01 5.16 7.07
C ASP A 295 -25.57 6.17 6.04
N ARG A 296 -25.00 6.17 4.83
CA ARG A 296 -25.43 7.09 3.76
C ARG A 296 -26.86 6.85 3.28
N TYR A 297 -27.37 5.63 3.43
CA TYR A 297 -28.72 5.27 2.98
C TYR A 297 -29.76 5.76 3.99
N ASP A 298 -29.46 5.66 5.27
CA ASP A 298 -30.30 6.23 6.35
C ASP A 298 -30.46 7.74 6.17
N GLN A 299 -29.36 8.43 5.84
CA GLN A 299 -29.40 9.86 5.55
C GLN A 299 -30.24 10.18 4.32
N LEU A 300 -30.03 9.47 3.20
CA LEU A 300 -30.82 9.67 1.98
C LEU A 300 -32.29 9.46 2.25
N GLU A 301 -32.66 8.40 2.99
CA GLU A 301 -34.04 8.12 3.36
C GLU A 301 -34.65 9.25 4.20
N ARG A 302 -33.88 9.78 5.16
CA ARG A 302 -34.30 10.93 5.98
C ARG A 302 -34.52 12.18 5.14
N MET A 303 -33.58 12.50 4.23
CA MET A 303 -33.67 13.67 3.35
C MET A 303 -34.87 13.56 2.38
N MET A 304 -35.16 12.35 1.90
CA MET A 304 -36.33 12.14 1.01
C MET A 304 -37.66 12.23 1.73
N LYS A 305 -37.71 11.92 3.04
CA LYS A 305 -38.96 11.97 3.84
C LYS A 305 -39.30 13.36 4.35
N PHE A 306 -38.32 14.23 4.50
CA PHE A 306 -38.51 15.56 5.07
C PHE A 306 -38.00 16.62 4.07
N ASP A 307 -38.94 17.49 3.63
CA ASP A 307 -38.60 18.68 2.85
C ASP A 307 -38.12 19.80 3.80
N ASP A 308 -36.99 19.53 4.48
CA ASP A 308 -36.36 20.45 5.42
C ASP A 308 -35.15 21.16 4.76
N ARG A 309 -35.42 22.38 4.27
CA ARG A 309 -34.44 23.23 3.63
C ARG A 309 -33.22 23.53 4.55
N ARG A 310 -33.47 23.68 5.86
CA ARG A 310 -32.37 23.94 6.82
C ARG A 310 -31.43 22.72 6.95
N ALA A 311 -32.01 21.53 6.98
CA ALA A 311 -31.21 20.30 7.02
C ALA A 311 -30.36 20.14 5.74
N GLN A 312 -30.93 20.51 4.58
CA GLN A 312 -30.17 20.51 3.33
C GLN A 312 -29.03 21.54 3.33
N GLU A 313 -29.31 22.79 3.72
CA GLU A 313 -28.30 23.86 3.82
C GLU A 313 -27.18 23.49 4.81
N ARG A 314 -27.51 22.86 5.94
CA ARG A 314 -26.53 22.37 6.91
C ARG A 314 -25.69 21.23 6.34
N PHE A 315 -26.27 20.29 5.62
CA PHE A 315 -25.54 19.22 4.96
C PHE A 315 -24.58 19.76 3.89
N GLU A 316 -25.05 20.67 3.03
CA GLU A 316 -24.23 21.28 1.98
C GLU A 316 -23.05 22.05 2.58
N TRP A 317 -23.25 22.79 3.67
CA TRP A 317 -22.18 23.48 4.36
C TRP A 317 -21.14 22.53 4.94
N LYS A 318 -21.57 21.46 5.64
CA LYS A 318 -20.66 20.45 6.22
C LYS A 318 -19.82 19.71 5.18
N GLN A 319 -20.27 19.66 3.93
CA GLN A 319 -19.54 19.03 2.81
C GLN A 319 -18.79 20.05 1.92
N SER A 320 -18.74 21.31 2.30
CA SER A 320 -18.16 22.40 1.50
C SER A 320 -16.73 22.73 1.86
N ALA A 321 -16.04 23.39 0.93
CA ALA A 321 -14.76 24.02 1.22
C ALA A 321 -14.85 25.13 2.29
N GLY A 322 -16.03 25.75 2.45
CA GLY A 322 -16.32 26.74 3.50
C GLY A 322 -16.17 26.14 4.89
N PHE A 323 -16.72 24.94 5.12
CA PHE A 323 -16.49 24.21 6.38
C PHE A 323 -15.01 24.02 6.69
N VAL A 324 -14.23 23.59 5.69
CA VAL A 324 -12.78 23.38 5.87
C VAL A 324 -12.09 24.69 6.28
N GLY A 325 -12.44 25.81 5.63
CA GLY A 325 -11.87 27.12 5.98
C GLY A 325 -12.21 27.58 7.40
N GLU A 326 -13.46 27.38 7.85
CA GLU A 326 -13.89 27.70 9.21
C GLU A 326 -13.24 26.78 10.24
N ALA A 327 -13.12 25.47 9.92
CA ALA A 327 -12.42 24.51 10.77
C ALA A 327 -10.94 24.86 10.93
N GLU A 328 -10.23 25.26 9.88
CA GLU A 328 -8.83 25.71 9.97
C GLU A 328 -8.68 26.94 10.87
N GLY A 329 -9.59 27.92 10.72
CA GLY A 329 -9.62 29.10 11.60
C GLY A 329 -9.88 28.74 13.07
N PHE A 330 -10.78 27.80 13.32
CA PHE A 330 -11.06 27.26 14.65
C PHE A 330 -9.85 26.57 15.26
N PHE A 331 -9.16 25.72 14.50
CA PHE A 331 -7.98 25.02 15.00
C PHE A 331 -6.83 25.95 15.35
N ALA A 332 -6.64 27.05 14.62
CA ALA A 332 -5.63 28.04 14.95
C ALA A 332 -5.80 28.65 16.35
N VAL A 333 -7.05 28.76 16.83
CA VAL A 333 -7.37 29.23 18.19
C VAL A 333 -7.36 28.06 19.19
N LEU A 334 -7.87 26.89 18.76
CA LEU A 334 -7.98 25.73 19.64
C LEU A 334 -6.63 25.21 20.11
N GLU A 335 -5.58 25.30 19.28
CA GLU A 335 -4.23 24.84 19.65
C GLU A 335 -3.76 25.43 20.98
N ASP A 336 -4.06 26.72 21.22
CA ASP A 336 -3.68 27.41 22.49
C ASP A 336 -4.62 27.04 23.65
N GLU A 337 -5.91 26.86 23.38
CA GLU A 337 -6.92 26.58 24.41
C GLU A 337 -6.96 25.12 24.85
N LEU A 338 -6.47 24.21 24.01
CA LEU A 338 -6.55 22.76 24.24
C LEU A 338 -5.46 22.24 25.17
N MET A 339 -4.38 23.00 25.37
CA MET A 339 -3.18 22.52 26.04
C MET A 339 -2.94 23.21 27.39
N GLU A 340 -2.65 22.39 28.39
CA GLU A 340 -2.12 22.81 29.68
C GLU A 340 -0.76 22.14 29.89
N PHE A 341 0.29 22.73 29.35
CA PHE A 341 1.63 22.17 29.45
C PHE A 341 2.12 22.12 30.91
N ARG A 342 2.86 21.06 31.23
CA ARG A 342 3.45 20.81 32.54
C ARG A 342 4.77 20.07 32.36
N GLU A 343 5.73 20.31 33.25
CA GLU A 343 6.95 19.52 33.28
C GLU A 343 6.67 18.02 33.54
N VAL A 344 7.49 17.16 32.97
CA VAL A 344 7.46 15.73 33.19
C VAL A 344 8.78 15.26 33.74
N GLU A 345 8.72 14.64 34.92
CA GLU A 345 9.86 13.97 35.54
C GLU A 345 9.57 12.49 35.71
N PHE A 346 10.56 11.66 35.33
CA PHE A 346 10.50 10.22 35.46
C PHE A 346 11.89 9.65 35.72
N ARG A 347 12.10 8.99 36.88
CA ARG A 347 13.33 8.30 37.27
C ARG A 347 14.62 9.12 37.06
N GLY A 348 14.57 10.41 37.40
CA GLY A 348 15.71 11.33 37.31
C GLY A 348 16.00 11.86 35.90
N MET A 349 15.07 11.69 34.98
CA MET A 349 15.02 12.42 33.72
C MET A 349 13.86 13.40 33.75
N ARG A 350 14.09 14.61 33.28
CA ARG A 350 13.12 15.70 33.33
C ARG A 350 13.08 16.40 31.96
N PHE A 351 11.86 16.65 31.49
CA PHE A 351 11.59 17.65 30.45
C PHE A 351 10.84 18.79 31.08
N SER A 352 11.38 20.01 30.92
CA SER A 352 10.72 21.22 31.34
C SER A 352 9.48 21.50 30.49
N GLU A 353 8.60 22.35 31.00
CA GLU A 353 7.45 22.84 30.27
C GLU A 353 7.86 23.48 28.92
N GLU A 354 8.92 24.29 28.91
CA GLU A 354 9.45 24.97 27.71
C GLU A 354 9.95 23.95 26.65
N GLU A 355 10.63 22.90 27.09
CA GLU A 355 11.08 21.83 26.19
C GLU A 355 9.89 21.09 25.56
N ILE A 356 8.86 20.79 26.32
CA ILE A 356 7.65 20.13 25.84
C ILE A 356 6.90 21.04 24.85
N ILE A 357 6.77 22.32 25.14
CA ILE A 357 6.17 23.32 24.24
C ILE A 357 6.95 23.39 22.92
N HIS A 358 8.27 23.44 22.96
CA HIS A 358 9.12 23.44 21.77
C HIS A 358 8.97 22.17 20.95
N LEU A 359 8.93 20.99 21.59
CA LEU A 359 8.69 19.73 20.90
C LEU A 359 7.32 19.71 20.23
N PHE A 360 6.28 20.19 20.91
CA PHE A 360 4.90 20.14 20.46
C PHE A 360 4.65 21.11 19.29
N TYR A 361 5.10 22.36 19.37
CA TYR A 361 4.80 23.38 18.36
C TYR A 361 5.83 23.47 17.23
N ASP A 362 7.09 23.09 17.48
CA ASP A 362 8.14 23.24 16.46
C ASP A 362 8.51 21.87 15.84
N LYS A 363 8.92 20.91 16.66
CA LYS A 363 9.44 19.64 16.15
C LYS A 363 8.35 18.75 15.57
N PHE A 364 7.22 18.63 16.25
CA PHE A 364 6.11 17.74 15.87
C PHE A 364 4.91 18.46 15.28
N TYR A 365 5.08 19.70 14.85
CA TYR A 365 4.01 20.51 14.26
C TYR A 365 3.21 19.82 13.13
N GLN A 366 3.86 18.99 12.33
CA GLN A 366 3.21 18.28 11.21
C GLN A 366 2.35 17.06 11.63
N ILE A 367 2.44 16.66 12.90
CA ILE A 367 1.61 15.59 13.45
C ILE A 367 0.23 16.17 13.80
N PRO A 368 -0.89 15.45 13.53
CA PRO A 368 -2.22 15.87 13.94
C PRO A 368 -2.27 16.30 15.42
N LEU A 369 -2.95 17.39 15.71
CA LEU A 369 -2.96 18.07 17.02
C LEU A 369 -3.18 17.09 18.18
N LEU A 370 -4.17 16.23 18.10
CA LEU A 370 -4.54 15.26 19.14
C LEU A 370 -3.56 14.09 19.32
N LYS A 371 -2.56 13.94 18.41
CA LYS A 371 -1.51 12.92 18.48
C LYS A 371 -0.11 13.49 18.71
N ARG A 372 0.04 14.82 18.73
CA ARG A 372 1.37 15.46 18.94
C ARG A 372 1.99 15.09 20.27
N MET A 373 1.19 15.03 21.34
CA MET A 373 1.70 14.67 22.66
C MET A 373 2.15 13.23 22.75
N ASP A 374 1.53 12.33 22.00
CA ASP A 374 2.00 10.94 21.89
C ASP A 374 3.42 10.91 21.28
N ALA A 375 3.70 11.72 20.26
CA ALA A 375 5.04 11.85 19.68
C ALA A 375 6.05 12.49 20.64
N VAL A 376 5.62 13.48 21.45
CA VAL A 376 6.46 14.06 22.51
C VAL A 376 6.81 13.03 23.57
N MET A 377 5.84 12.19 23.97
CA MET A 377 6.05 11.09 24.91
C MET A 377 7.02 10.05 24.33
N GLU A 378 6.86 9.63 23.09
CA GLU A 378 7.77 8.69 22.44
C GLU A 378 9.20 9.26 22.39
N TYR A 379 9.35 10.54 22.09
CA TYR A 379 10.65 11.20 22.12
C TYR A 379 11.26 11.23 23.53
N PHE A 380 10.42 11.43 24.57
CA PHE A 380 10.85 11.33 25.96
C PHE A 380 11.33 9.92 26.29
N ILE A 381 10.57 8.88 25.90
CA ILE A 381 10.90 7.47 26.11
C ILE A 381 12.22 7.12 25.42
N ASP A 382 12.37 7.41 24.16
CA ASP A 382 13.59 7.16 23.38
C ASP A 382 14.81 7.85 24.01
N SER A 383 14.65 9.11 24.44
CA SER A 383 15.70 9.84 25.16
C SER A 383 16.08 9.15 26.48
N TYR A 384 15.10 8.66 27.23
CA TYR A 384 15.34 7.91 28.48
C TYR A 384 16.08 6.63 28.22
N GLU A 385 15.63 5.82 27.30
CA GLU A 385 16.23 4.52 26.96
C GLU A 385 17.65 4.69 26.44
N THR A 386 17.89 5.69 25.61
CA THR A 386 19.22 6.04 25.08
C THR A 386 20.19 6.48 26.18
N LEU A 387 19.76 7.39 27.06
CA LEU A 387 20.63 7.97 28.10
C LEU A 387 20.86 7.05 29.30
N LYS A 388 19.89 6.23 29.65
CA LYS A 388 19.96 5.33 30.81
C LYS A 388 20.33 3.89 30.45
N GLY A 389 20.29 3.51 29.15
CA GLY A 389 20.60 2.17 28.66
C GLY A 389 19.64 1.08 29.19
N ARG A 390 18.39 1.46 29.46
CA ARG A 390 17.34 0.59 29.98
C ARG A 390 16.04 0.84 29.26
N ASN A 391 15.37 -0.21 28.81
CA ASN A 391 14.05 -0.12 28.23
C ASN A 391 12.99 0.23 29.30
N ILE A 392 11.94 0.93 28.88
CA ILE A 392 10.78 1.22 29.71
C ILE A 392 9.82 0.03 29.65
N GLU A 393 9.35 -0.41 30.83
CA GLU A 393 8.34 -1.45 30.96
C GLU A 393 6.94 -0.91 30.62
N GLU A 394 6.01 -1.80 30.27
CA GLU A 394 4.67 -1.41 29.83
C GLU A 394 3.89 -0.59 30.89
N GLU A 395 4.02 -0.95 32.17
CA GLU A 395 3.40 -0.21 33.26
C GLU A 395 3.91 1.23 33.37
N ASP A 396 5.22 1.42 33.17
CA ASP A 396 5.84 2.76 33.18
C ASP A 396 5.41 3.56 31.95
N ARG A 397 5.26 2.89 30.80
CA ARG A 397 4.76 3.52 29.57
C ARG A 397 3.32 4.01 29.75
N GLU A 398 2.43 3.20 30.31
CA GLU A 398 1.06 3.63 30.63
C GLU A 398 1.02 4.76 31.65
N PHE A 399 1.94 4.79 32.60
CA PHE A 399 2.06 5.88 33.57
C PHE A 399 2.45 7.20 32.86
N LEU A 400 3.43 7.14 31.98
CA LEU A 400 3.85 8.28 31.16
C LEU A 400 2.72 8.75 30.23
N GLN A 401 2.03 7.82 29.55
CA GLN A 401 0.89 8.15 28.70
C GLN A 401 -0.15 8.98 29.46
N ARG A 402 -0.50 8.53 30.67
CA ARG A 402 -1.46 9.28 31.52
C ARG A 402 -0.95 10.66 31.94
N LYS A 403 0.37 10.84 32.12
CA LYS A 403 0.95 12.14 32.42
C LYS A 403 0.90 13.11 31.23
N PHE A 404 1.26 12.62 30.04
CA PHE A 404 1.23 13.43 28.82
C PHE A 404 -0.21 13.72 28.37
N ASP A 405 -1.13 12.76 28.46
CA ASP A 405 -2.54 12.95 28.10
C ASP A 405 -3.25 14.00 28.98
N LYS A 406 -2.87 14.13 30.24
CA LYS A 406 -3.40 15.16 31.16
C LYS A 406 -3.04 16.59 30.76
N MET A 407 -2.17 16.79 29.80
CA MET A 407 -1.88 18.11 29.24
C MET A 407 -2.92 18.56 28.22
N TYR A 408 -3.75 17.64 27.70
CA TYR A 408 -4.94 18.02 26.96
C TYR A 408 -6.09 18.35 27.89
N VAL A 409 -6.74 19.49 27.67
CA VAL A 409 -8.01 19.84 28.35
C VAL A 409 -9.08 18.81 27.99
N THR A 410 -9.13 18.39 26.73
CA THR A 410 -9.94 17.28 26.24
C THR A 410 -9.33 16.67 24.98
N LYS A 411 -9.49 15.34 24.81
CA LYS A 411 -9.22 14.60 23.56
C LYS A 411 -10.53 14.07 22.95
N ASP A 412 -11.69 14.38 23.55
CA ASP A 412 -12.99 13.96 23.05
C ASP A 412 -13.36 14.72 21.77
N ILE A 413 -13.21 14.04 20.64
CA ILE A 413 -13.55 14.59 19.31
C ILE A 413 -14.98 15.07 19.24
N TYR A 414 -15.92 14.39 19.89
CA TYR A 414 -17.31 14.80 19.96
C TYR A 414 -17.48 16.19 20.62
N ALA A 415 -16.78 16.42 21.73
CA ALA A 415 -16.82 17.71 22.42
C ALA A 415 -16.10 18.82 21.61
N ILE A 416 -14.96 18.49 20.97
CA ILE A 416 -14.22 19.45 20.13
C ILE A 416 -15.07 19.84 18.91
N TYR A 417 -15.72 18.88 18.28
CA TYR A 417 -16.59 19.13 17.14
C TYR A 417 -17.82 19.98 17.53
N ASN A 418 -18.44 19.71 18.68
CA ASN A 418 -19.52 20.56 19.20
C ASN A 418 -19.07 22.01 19.43
N LYS A 419 -17.83 22.20 19.92
CA LYS A 419 -17.24 23.53 20.08
C LYS A 419 -17.06 24.24 18.73
N LEU A 420 -16.58 23.50 17.70
CA LEU A 420 -16.51 24.01 16.34
C LEU A 420 -17.89 24.42 15.80
N LEU A 421 -18.90 23.57 15.93
CA LEU A 421 -20.28 23.87 15.50
C LEU A 421 -20.81 25.17 16.18
N ALA A 422 -20.54 25.32 17.47
CA ALA A 422 -20.94 26.52 18.22
C ALA A 422 -20.26 27.81 17.67
N VAL A 423 -18.95 27.75 17.40
CA VAL A 423 -18.19 28.87 16.84
C VAL A 423 -18.70 29.25 15.45
N CYS A 424 -19.08 28.25 14.62
CA CYS A 424 -19.66 28.46 13.30
C CYS A 424 -21.16 28.83 13.32
N GLY A 425 -21.78 29.01 14.50
CA GLY A 425 -23.19 29.32 14.64
C GLY A 425 -24.15 28.21 14.20
N GLN A 426 -23.65 26.97 14.18
CA GLN A 426 -24.42 25.79 13.82
C GLN A 426 -25.04 25.11 15.04
N GLU A 427 -26.10 24.32 14.80
CA GLU A 427 -26.74 23.50 15.83
C GLU A 427 -25.76 22.45 16.36
N GLN A 428 -25.55 22.43 17.66
CA GLN A 428 -24.69 21.45 18.32
C GLN A 428 -25.41 20.10 18.45
N MET A 429 -24.62 19.03 18.41
CA MET A 429 -25.10 17.69 18.75
C MET A 429 -25.43 17.62 20.26
N ALA A 430 -26.41 16.79 20.62
CA ALA A 430 -26.81 16.61 22.02
C ALA A 430 -25.60 16.07 22.85
N GLU A 431 -25.40 16.62 24.04
CA GLU A 431 -24.45 16.09 25.00
C GLU A 431 -24.96 14.75 25.56
N LEU A 432 -24.38 13.67 25.10
CA LEU A 432 -24.79 12.31 25.48
C LEU A 432 -23.55 11.52 25.94
N PRO A 433 -23.74 10.58 26.90
CA PRO A 433 -22.69 9.61 27.20
C PRO A 433 -22.36 8.74 25.97
N TYR A 434 -21.13 8.24 25.89
CA TYR A 434 -20.61 7.49 24.74
C TYR A 434 -21.60 6.44 24.19
N GLU A 435 -22.21 5.65 25.07
CA GLU A 435 -23.09 4.52 24.71
C GLU A 435 -24.39 4.95 24.02
N ARG A 436 -24.71 6.24 24.08
CA ARG A 436 -25.91 6.83 23.46
C ARG A 436 -25.60 7.77 22.30
N ARG A 437 -24.30 8.02 22.04
CA ARG A 437 -23.89 8.84 20.93
C ARG A 437 -24.10 8.09 19.62
N LYS A 438 -24.84 8.72 18.72
CA LYS A 438 -24.98 8.30 17.32
C LYS A 438 -24.59 9.46 16.42
N ILE A 439 -23.54 9.25 15.60
CA ILE A 439 -23.08 10.25 14.65
C ILE A 439 -23.97 10.20 13.42
N GLN A 440 -24.51 11.33 13.00
CA GLN A 440 -25.25 11.43 11.74
C GLN A 440 -24.25 11.37 10.59
N TYR A 441 -24.67 10.82 9.43
CA TYR A 441 -23.75 10.65 8.29
C TYR A 441 -23.14 11.98 7.82
N GLU A 442 -23.90 13.09 7.90
CA GLU A 442 -23.42 14.42 7.57
C GLU A 442 -22.25 14.91 8.45
N ASP A 443 -22.12 14.36 9.67
CA ASP A 443 -21.08 14.71 10.64
C ASP A 443 -19.84 13.80 10.54
N VAL A 444 -19.94 12.69 9.81
CA VAL A 444 -18.83 11.71 9.70
C VAL A 444 -17.56 12.34 9.11
N PHE A 445 -17.67 12.99 7.94
CA PHE A 445 -16.52 13.66 7.33
C PHE A 445 -16.00 14.81 8.22
N PRO A 446 -16.84 15.74 8.71
CA PRO A 446 -16.41 16.79 9.63
C PRO A 446 -15.67 16.26 10.85
N MET A 447 -16.16 15.22 11.51
CA MET A 447 -15.52 14.65 12.70
C MET A 447 -14.19 13.94 12.38
N LEU A 448 -14.09 13.26 11.22
CA LEU A 448 -12.82 12.73 10.74
C LEU A 448 -11.83 13.85 10.48
N TYR A 449 -12.28 14.96 9.88
CA TYR A 449 -11.44 16.13 9.66
C TYR A 449 -10.87 16.68 10.97
N VAL A 450 -11.74 16.82 11.99
CA VAL A 450 -11.33 17.22 13.35
C VAL A 450 -10.31 16.25 13.96
N LYS A 451 -10.51 14.93 13.76
CA LYS A 451 -9.63 13.90 14.32
C LYS A 451 -8.21 13.94 13.72
N TYR A 452 -8.10 14.27 12.45
CA TYR A 452 -6.84 14.16 11.73
C TYR A 452 -6.12 15.51 11.52
N ARG A 453 -6.78 16.62 11.91
CA ARG A 453 -6.16 17.95 11.91
C ARG A 453 -5.35 18.16 13.19
#